data_c767c18b3047e8f17bce8d7c9c7e4616
#
_entry.id   c767c18b3047e8f17bce8d7c9c7e4616
#
_cell.length_a   1.000
_cell.length_b   1.000
_cell.length_c   1.000
_cell.angle_alpha   90.00
_cell.angle_beta   90.00
_cell.angle_gamma   90.00
#
_symmetry.space_group_name_H-M   'P 1'
#
loop_
_entity.id
_entity.type
_entity.pdbx_description
1 polymer ?
#
loop_
_entity_poly.entity_id
_entity_poly.type
_entity_poly.pdbx_seq_one_letter_code
_entity_poly.pdbx_strand_id
1 'polypeptide(L)'
;PLGARSRSRVADHLDRIREFEQRAFAMKHKKKNGPRLPRRSIIPHGGPADPGGQGIDITLEELSTEWRLMADLYALAIQTDRVRFGSLTFLAAGERIRLKGEYQFGGKKIWDFDDAGQQRAGGDQGCSHEWWHKFNEKRKNEALRAHAHMKMREVAYFLGRLDDSESRDVNGRTILDNALITISTESGDGRHNDVKRELSGVFHAITGANRRFKTGQIMDVGAEGLDVYNTMLAGMGVSQRMGPSDRPMQAVDKIRA
;
A
#
# COMPACT_ATOMS: atom_id res chain seq x y z
N PRO A 1 -10.62 27.79 28.48
CA PRO A 1 -9.60 28.15 27.49
C PRO A 1 -8.67 26.98 27.28
N LEU A 2 -8.40 26.63 26.03
CA LEU A 2 -7.44 25.56 25.65
C LEU A 2 -6.03 25.93 26.14
N GLY A 3 -5.30 25.01 26.75
CA GLY A 3 -3.89 25.18 27.08
C GLY A 3 -3.02 25.41 25.83
N ALA A 4 -1.81 25.94 25.99
CA ALA A 4 -0.91 26.26 24.87
C ALA A 4 -0.66 25.06 23.95
N ARG A 5 -0.44 23.89 24.54
CA ARG A 5 -0.24 22.62 23.78
C ARG A 5 -1.45 22.21 22.94
N SER A 6 -2.67 22.45 23.46
CA SER A 6 -3.89 22.15 22.72
C SER A 6 -4.12 23.14 21.58
N ARG A 7 -3.76 24.42 21.79
CA ARG A 7 -3.81 25.42 20.71
C ARG A 7 -2.83 25.12 19.58
N SER A 8 -1.60 24.73 19.91
CA SER A 8 -0.62 24.32 18.91
C SER A 8 -1.14 23.14 18.08
N ARG A 9 -1.65 22.11 18.73
CA ARG A 9 -2.23 20.94 18.02
C ARG A 9 -3.39 21.32 17.09
N VAL A 10 -4.24 22.24 17.49
CA VAL A 10 -5.34 22.73 16.64
C VAL A 10 -4.79 23.51 15.45
N ALA A 11 -3.80 24.37 15.67
CA ALA A 11 -3.14 25.12 14.59
C ALA A 11 -2.49 24.16 13.57
N ASP A 12 -1.67 23.24 14.04
CA ASP A 12 -1.01 22.24 13.21
C ASP A 12 -2.02 21.41 12.39
N HIS A 13 -3.15 21.07 13.03
CA HIS A 13 -4.22 20.35 12.36
C HIS A 13 -4.87 21.18 11.23
N LEU A 14 -5.14 22.45 11.48
CA LEU A 14 -5.72 23.35 10.49
C LEU A 14 -4.75 23.59 9.32
N ASP A 15 -3.46 23.72 9.60
CA ASP A 15 -2.45 23.88 8.54
C ASP A 15 -2.34 22.64 7.66
N ARG A 16 -2.40 21.44 8.23
CA ARG A 16 -2.43 20.18 7.46
C ARG A 16 -3.68 20.04 6.58
N ILE A 17 -4.85 20.48 7.09
CA ILE A 17 -6.07 20.53 6.27
C ILE A 17 -5.87 21.49 5.10
N ARG A 18 -5.33 22.68 5.34
CA ARG A 18 -5.06 23.66 4.28
C ARG A 18 -4.09 23.13 3.22
N GLU A 19 -3.00 22.49 3.65
CA GLU A 19 -2.06 21.86 2.71
C GLU A 19 -2.74 20.78 1.86
N PHE A 20 -3.59 19.96 2.49
CA PHE A 20 -4.37 18.95 1.77
C PHE A 20 -5.31 19.60 0.75
N GLU A 21 -6.07 20.61 1.16
CA GLU A 21 -6.99 21.34 0.30
C GLU A 21 -6.23 21.97 -0.89
N GLN A 22 -5.11 22.64 -0.65
CA GLN A 22 -4.29 23.24 -1.69
C GLN A 22 -3.83 22.21 -2.72
N ARG A 23 -3.37 21.03 -2.27
CA ARG A 23 -2.97 19.94 -3.16
C ARG A 23 -4.16 19.38 -3.95
N ALA A 24 -5.29 19.17 -3.30
CA ALA A 24 -6.52 18.70 -3.94
C ALA A 24 -7.03 19.69 -5.00
N PHE A 25 -6.99 21.00 -4.70
CA PHE A 25 -7.33 22.05 -5.64
C PHE A 25 -6.36 22.11 -6.83
N ALA A 26 -5.05 22.02 -6.57
CA ALA A 26 -4.03 22.01 -7.63
C ALA A 26 -4.25 20.82 -8.58
N MET A 27 -4.56 19.65 -8.07
CA MET A 27 -4.89 18.47 -8.89
C MET A 27 -6.15 18.69 -9.73
N LYS A 28 -7.19 19.29 -9.15
CA LYS A 28 -8.42 19.62 -9.88
C LYS A 28 -8.17 20.59 -11.04
N HIS A 29 -7.33 21.58 -10.82
CA HIS A 29 -6.96 22.55 -11.85
C HIS A 29 -6.08 21.93 -12.95
N LYS A 30 -5.12 21.09 -12.59
CA LYS A 30 -4.28 20.35 -13.54
C LYS A 30 -5.13 19.44 -14.42
N LYS A 31 -6.12 18.74 -13.85
CA LYS A 31 -7.07 17.89 -14.60
C LYS A 31 -8.02 18.69 -15.52
N LYS A 32 -8.33 19.93 -15.17
CA LYS A 32 -9.22 20.77 -15.97
C LYS A 32 -8.54 21.36 -17.22
N ASN A 33 -7.24 21.64 -17.16
CA ASN A 33 -6.45 22.30 -18.18
C ASN A 33 -5.49 21.37 -18.93
N GLY A 34 -5.34 20.12 -18.50
CA GLY A 34 -4.53 19.11 -19.18
C GLY A 34 -5.28 18.42 -20.32
N PRO A 35 -4.59 17.66 -21.18
CA PRO A 35 -5.23 16.82 -22.16
C PRO A 35 -6.28 15.96 -21.46
N ARG A 36 -7.51 15.96 -21.95
CA ARG A 36 -8.58 15.11 -21.40
C ARG A 36 -8.16 13.66 -21.60
N LEU A 37 -7.63 13.06 -20.54
CA LEU A 37 -7.54 11.61 -20.48
C LEU A 37 -8.96 11.05 -20.67
N PRO A 38 -9.12 9.94 -21.42
CA PRO A 38 -10.42 9.30 -21.52
C PRO A 38 -10.96 9.09 -20.12
N ARG A 39 -12.23 9.43 -19.89
CA ARG A 39 -12.88 9.26 -18.58
C ARG A 39 -12.57 7.84 -18.10
N ARG A 40 -11.87 7.71 -16.98
CA ARG A 40 -11.82 6.44 -16.26
C ARG A 40 -13.27 6.00 -16.11
N SER A 41 -13.66 4.95 -16.79
CA SER A 41 -14.85 4.24 -16.42
C SER A 41 -14.54 3.65 -15.04
N ILE A 42 -15.05 4.28 -13.99
CA ILE A 42 -15.15 3.62 -12.70
C ILE A 42 -16.08 2.44 -12.97
N ILE A 43 -15.49 1.27 -13.19
CA ILE A 43 -16.27 0.03 -13.29
C ILE A 43 -16.80 -0.17 -11.88
N PRO A 44 -18.13 -0.10 -11.66
CA PRO A 44 -18.71 -0.37 -10.36
C PRO A 44 -18.24 -1.75 -9.90
N HIS A 45 -17.93 -1.91 -8.62
CA HIS A 45 -17.71 -3.23 -8.02
C HIS A 45 -18.82 -4.18 -8.45
N GLY A 46 -18.47 -5.26 -9.17
CA GLY A 46 -19.43 -6.21 -9.73
C GLY A 46 -19.72 -6.04 -11.23
N GLY A 47 -19.07 -5.10 -11.92
CA GLY A 47 -19.05 -5.10 -13.39
C GLY A 47 -18.38 -6.36 -13.95
N PRO A 48 -18.67 -6.77 -15.18
CA PRO A 48 -17.99 -7.87 -15.82
C PRO A 48 -16.49 -7.58 -15.77
N ALA A 49 -15.70 -8.59 -15.39
CA ALA A 49 -14.24 -8.54 -15.45
C ALA A 49 -13.86 -7.97 -16.82
N ASP A 50 -12.91 -7.05 -16.86
CA ASP A 50 -12.42 -6.46 -18.11
C ASP A 50 -12.16 -7.59 -19.12
N PRO A 51 -12.97 -7.74 -20.16
CA PRO A 51 -12.96 -8.93 -21.00
C PRO A 51 -11.77 -9.00 -21.95
N GLY A 52 -10.86 -8.06 -21.89
CA GLY A 52 -9.81 -8.01 -22.90
C GLY A 52 -8.47 -7.43 -22.45
N GLY A 53 -8.31 -7.11 -21.20
CA GLY A 53 -7.00 -6.69 -20.72
C GLY A 53 -6.51 -5.37 -21.28
N GLN A 54 -7.39 -4.44 -21.55
CA GLN A 54 -7.02 -3.08 -21.95
C GLN A 54 -6.61 -2.24 -20.74
N GLY A 55 -5.66 -2.64 -19.95
CA GLY A 55 -5.25 -1.92 -18.76
C GLY A 55 -5.32 -0.39 -18.86
N ILE A 56 -5.44 0.28 -17.75
CA ILE A 56 -5.52 1.74 -17.66
C ILE A 56 -4.11 2.31 -17.78
N ASP A 57 -3.87 3.18 -18.75
CA ASP A 57 -2.61 3.93 -18.84
C ASP A 57 -2.58 5.00 -17.75
N ILE A 58 -1.50 5.00 -16.96
CA ILE A 58 -1.27 5.99 -15.91
C ILE A 58 0.22 6.30 -15.82
N THR A 59 0.55 7.57 -15.73
CA THR A 59 1.94 7.98 -15.50
C THR A 59 2.35 7.69 -14.06
N LEU A 60 3.65 7.51 -13.86
CA LEU A 60 4.22 7.36 -12.51
C LEU A 60 3.91 8.57 -11.63
N GLU A 61 3.94 9.77 -12.20
CA GLU A 61 3.63 11.01 -11.47
C GLU A 61 2.15 11.04 -11.04
N GLU A 62 1.24 10.70 -11.93
CA GLU A 62 -0.20 10.67 -11.62
C GLU A 62 -0.50 9.65 -10.53
N LEU A 63 0.02 8.44 -10.67
CA LEU A 63 -0.19 7.38 -9.68
C LEU A 63 0.35 7.77 -8.31
N SER A 64 1.60 8.25 -8.24
CA SER A 64 2.20 8.69 -6.98
C SER A 64 1.43 9.87 -6.36
N THR A 65 1.03 10.84 -7.17
CA THR A 65 0.31 12.03 -6.69
C THR A 65 -1.07 11.66 -6.15
N GLU A 66 -1.83 10.84 -6.86
CA GLU A 66 -3.15 10.39 -6.42
C GLU A 66 -3.06 9.55 -5.15
N TRP A 67 -2.10 8.63 -5.11
CA TRP A 67 -1.92 7.77 -3.94
C TRP A 67 -1.46 8.56 -2.71
N ARG A 68 -0.50 9.47 -2.85
CA ARG A 68 -0.04 10.32 -1.73
C ARG A 68 -1.14 11.22 -1.20
N LEU A 69 -2.01 11.73 -2.05
CA LEU A 69 -3.17 12.49 -1.59
C LEU A 69 -4.08 11.64 -0.70
N MET A 70 -4.36 10.41 -1.10
CA MET A 70 -5.14 9.47 -0.27
C MET A 70 -4.42 9.08 1.00
N ALA A 71 -3.11 8.85 0.93
CA ALA A 71 -2.27 8.53 2.08
C ALA A 71 -2.23 9.69 3.10
N ASP A 72 -2.12 10.93 2.63
CA ASP A 72 -2.15 12.12 3.49
C ASP A 72 -3.49 12.30 4.19
N LEU A 73 -4.59 12.09 3.46
CA LEU A 73 -5.94 12.14 4.04
C LEU A 73 -6.12 11.06 5.11
N TYR A 74 -5.64 9.86 4.83
CA TYR A 74 -5.73 8.74 5.77
C TYR A 74 -4.83 8.97 6.99
N ALA A 75 -3.60 9.44 6.81
CA ALA A 75 -2.72 9.82 7.91
C ALA A 75 -3.35 10.92 8.78
N LEU A 76 -3.96 11.95 8.18
CA LEU A 76 -4.66 13.00 8.88
C LEU A 76 -5.83 12.45 9.71
N ALA A 77 -6.61 11.53 9.16
CA ALA A 77 -7.72 10.90 9.88
C ALA A 77 -7.24 10.10 11.10
N ILE A 78 -6.10 9.42 10.98
CA ILE A 78 -5.46 8.71 12.10
C ILE A 78 -4.92 9.71 13.14
N GLN A 79 -4.18 10.72 12.71
CA GLN A 79 -3.57 11.74 13.57
C GLN A 79 -4.60 12.53 14.39
N THR A 80 -5.82 12.65 13.88
CA THR A 80 -6.93 13.34 14.52
C THR A 80 -7.89 12.43 15.27
N ASP A 81 -7.52 11.17 15.44
CA ASP A 81 -8.33 10.14 16.11
C ASP A 81 -9.73 9.94 15.50
N ARG A 82 -9.86 10.18 14.20
CA ARG A 82 -11.10 9.89 13.45
C ARG A 82 -11.15 8.45 12.97
N VAL A 83 -9.98 7.83 12.81
CA VAL A 83 -9.82 6.44 12.38
C VAL A 83 -8.76 5.79 13.26
N ARG A 84 -9.08 4.64 13.84
CA ARG A 84 -8.15 3.80 14.61
C ARG A 84 -7.87 2.47 13.93
N PHE A 85 -8.77 2.03 13.07
CA PHE A 85 -8.66 0.80 12.30
C PHE A 85 -8.99 1.09 10.85
N GLY A 86 -8.28 0.45 9.94
CA GLY A 86 -8.58 0.60 8.53
C GLY A 86 -7.56 -0.06 7.63
N SER A 87 -7.79 0.05 6.35
CA SER A 87 -6.90 -0.45 5.30
C SER A 87 -6.73 0.59 4.20
N LEU A 88 -5.56 0.62 3.62
CA LEU A 88 -5.25 1.41 2.45
C LEU A 88 -4.70 0.46 1.38
N THR A 89 -5.45 0.27 0.32
CA THR A 89 -5.04 -0.58 -0.80
C THR A 89 -4.35 0.28 -1.85
N PHE A 90 -3.18 -0.14 -2.31
CA PHE A 90 -2.45 0.59 -3.35
C PHE A 90 -3.23 0.61 -4.67
N LEU A 91 -3.78 -0.53 -5.03
CA LEU A 91 -4.66 -0.74 -6.17
C LEU A 91 -5.70 -1.80 -5.80
N ALA A 92 -6.87 -1.73 -6.42
CA ALA A 92 -7.84 -2.81 -6.27
C ALA A 92 -7.30 -4.12 -6.85
N ALA A 93 -7.64 -5.24 -6.24
CA ALA A 93 -7.29 -6.56 -6.76
C ALA A 93 -7.85 -6.74 -8.17
N GLY A 94 -7.01 -7.24 -9.08
CA GLY A 94 -7.37 -7.44 -10.48
C GLY A 94 -7.37 -6.18 -11.35
N GLU A 95 -7.07 -5.01 -10.78
CA GLU A 95 -6.95 -3.79 -11.57
C GLU A 95 -5.70 -3.86 -12.45
N ARG A 96 -5.92 -3.69 -13.74
CA ARG A 96 -4.87 -3.73 -14.75
C ARG A 96 -4.40 -2.32 -15.06
N ILE A 97 -3.19 -1.98 -14.64
CA ILE A 97 -2.56 -0.70 -14.97
C ILE A 97 -1.36 -0.92 -15.87
N ARG A 98 -1.19 -0.03 -16.82
CA ARG A 98 0.03 0.12 -17.61
C ARG A 98 0.70 1.41 -17.16
N LEU A 99 1.79 1.25 -16.44
CA LEU A 99 2.60 2.39 -16.05
C LEU A 99 3.27 3.01 -17.25
N LYS A 100 3.38 4.33 -17.24
CA LYS A 100 4.07 5.14 -18.24
C LYS A 100 5.14 5.99 -17.59
N GLY A 101 6.22 6.19 -18.34
CA GLY A 101 7.35 7.03 -17.94
C GLY A 101 8.54 6.26 -17.37
N GLU A 102 9.61 7.00 -17.17
CA GLU A 102 10.85 6.48 -16.65
C GLU A 102 10.84 6.51 -15.12
N TYR A 103 11.07 5.35 -14.49
CA TYR A 103 11.22 5.27 -13.05
C TYR A 103 12.65 5.49 -12.63
N GLN A 104 12.85 6.50 -11.81
CA GLN A 104 14.15 6.84 -11.24
C GLN A 104 14.13 6.77 -9.71
N PHE A 105 15.25 6.39 -9.12
CA PHE A 105 15.46 6.41 -7.69
C PHE A 105 16.91 6.73 -7.36
N GLY A 106 17.13 7.68 -6.44
CA GLY A 106 18.47 8.14 -6.08
C GLY A 106 19.27 8.69 -7.25
N GLY A 107 18.60 9.35 -8.20
CA GLY A 107 19.23 9.91 -9.41
C GLY A 107 19.62 8.86 -10.47
N LYS A 108 19.22 7.61 -10.29
CA LYS A 108 19.48 6.52 -11.23
C LYS A 108 18.19 6.05 -11.88
N LYS A 109 18.26 5.82 -13.19
CA LYS A 109 17.18 5.12 -13.92
C LYS A 109 17.11 3.69 -13.45
N ILE A 110 15.93 3.27 -12.97
CA ILE A 110 15.65 1.91 -12.55
C ILE A 110 14.98 1.14 -13.69
N TRP A 111 13.98 1.76 -14.33
CA TRP A 111 13.22 1.12 -15.37
C TRP A 111 12.52 2.13 -16.27
N ASP A 112 12.31 1.77 -17.52
CA ASP A 112 11.54 2.57 -18.48
C ASP A 112 10.24 1.82 -18.83
N PHE A 113 9.13 2.32 -18.33
CA PHE A 113 7.83 1.72 -18.58
C PHE A 113 7.27 2.05 -19.98
N ASP A 114 7.90 2.98 -20.70
CA ASP A 114 7.54 3.31 -22.08
C ASP A 114 8.26 2.44 -23.12
N ASP A 115 9.23 1.61 -22.69
CA ASP A 115 9.92 0.70 -23.59
C ASP A 115 8.92 -0.23 -24.30
N ALA A 116 8.78 -0.01 -25.62
CA ALA A 116 7.83 -0.74 -26.47
C ALA A 116 8.00 -2.25 -26.47
N GLY A 117 9.21 -2.75 -26.17
CA GLY A 117 9.46 -4.18 -26.03
C GLY A 117 8.76 -4.83 -24.83
N GLN A 118 8.32 -4.04 -23.85
CA GLN A 118 7.60 -4.51 -22.68
C GLN A 118 6.10 -4.59 -22.92
N GLN A 119 5.56 -3.67 -23.71
CA GLN A 119 4.13 -3.56 -23.96
C GLN A 119 3.58 -4.68 -24.82
N ARG A 120 4.43 -5.40 -25.57
CA ARG A 120 4.02 -6.40 -26.56
C ARG A 120 4.06 -7.84 -26.08
N ALA A 121 4.55 -8.08 -24.89
CA ALA A 121 4.75 -9.45 -24.43
C ALA A 121 3.49 -9.96 -23.70
N GLY A 122 2.57 -10.51 -24.47
CA GLY A 122 1.42 -11.23 -23.97
C GLY A 122 0.10 -10.46 -24.07
N GLY A 123 -0.97 -11.20 -24.16
CA GLY A 123 -2.30 -10.78 -24.59
C GLY A 123 -2.99 -9.65 -23.83
N ASP A 124 -2.40 -9.08 -22.81
CA ASP A 124 -2.93 -7.96 -22.04
C ASP A 124 -2.07 -6.69 -22.15
N GLN A 125 -1.23 -6.64 -23.16
CA GLN A 125 -0.52 -5.43 -23.54
C GLN A 125 0.43 -4.85 -22.47
N GLY A 126 0.98 -5.70 -21.59
CA GLY A 126 2.03 -5.30 -20.67
C GLY A 126 1.54 -4.61 -19.38
N CYS A 127 0.35 -4.92 -18.91
CA CYS A 127 -0.10 -4.44 -17.61
C CYS A 127 0.55 -5.19 -16.44
N SER A 128 0.52 -4.58 -15.27
CA SER A 128 1.12 -5.15 -14.07
C SER A 128 0.54 -6.50 -13.68
N HIS A 129 -0.73 -6.74 -13.92
CA HIS A 129 -1.40 -8.01 -13.65
C HIS A 129 -0.77 -9.18 -14.40
N GLU A 130 -0.62 -9.03 -15.72
CA GLU A 130 -0.02 -10.09 -16.56
C GLU A 130 1.47 -10.29 -16.30
N TRP A 131 2.19 -9.26 -15.91
CA TRP A 131 3.59 -9.42 -15.51
C TRP A 131 3.73 -10.39 -14.34
N TRP A 132 2.80 -10.38 -13.39
CA TRP A 132 2.79 -11.35 -12.30
C TRP A 132 2.58 -12.78 -12.78
N HIS A 133 1.73 -12.99 -13.77
CA HIS A 133 1.56 -14.31 -14.39
C HIS A 133 2.82 -14.81 -15.12
N LYS A 134 3.66 -13.91 -15.57
CA LYS A 134 4.86 -14.17 -16.36
C LYS A 134 6.16 -13.84 -15.65
N PHE A 135 6.17 -13.88 -14.33
CA PHE A 135 7.31 -13.45 -13.54
C PHE A 135 8.60 -14.22 -13.80
N ASN A 136 8.55 -15.44 -14.36
CA ASN A 136 9.73 -16.23 -14.73
C ASN A 136 10.44 -15.72 -15.99
N GLU A 137 9.83 -14.84 -16.76
CA GLU A 137 10.48 -14.22 -17.90
C GLU A 137 11.38 -13.08 -17.41
N LYS A 138 12.68 -13.10 -17.76
CA LYS A 138 13.70 -12.16 -17.24
C LYS A 138 13.25 -10.70 -17.28
N ARG A 139 12.76 -10.22 -18.42
CA ARG A 139 12.29 -8.82 -18.55
C ARG A 139 11.09 -8.50 -17.69
N LYS A 140 10.20 -9.46 -17.48
CA LYS A 140 9.04 -9.29 -16.62
C LYS A 140 9.44 -9.17 -15.16
N ASN A 141 10.44 -9.94 -14.74
CA ASN A 141 11.00 -9.82 -13.39
C ASN A 141 11.58 -8.44 -13.11
N GLU A 142 12.28 -7.84 -14.06
CA GLU A 142 12.84 -6.50 -13.92
C GLU A 142 11.73 -5.43 -13.81
N ALA A 143 10.71 -5.51 -14.66
CA ALA A 143 9.54 -4.65 -14.60
C ALA A 143 8.78 -4.80 -13.28
N LEU A 144 8.56 -6.01 -12.80
CA LEU A 144 7.92 -6.30 -11.52
C LEU A 144 8.71 -5.77 -10.32
N ARG A 145 10.05 -5.92 -10.36
CA ARG A 145 10.92 -5.35 -9.32
C ARG A 145 10.81 -3.83 -9.28
N ALA A 146 10.85 -3.17 -10.43
CA ALA A 146 10.69 -1.73 -10.52
C ALA A 146 9.31 -1.27 -10.02
N HIS A 147 8.27 -1.99 -10.40
CA HIS A 147 6.90 -1.75 -9.96
C HIS A 147 6.73 -1.94 -8.44
N ALA A 148 7.28 -3.03 -7.89
CA ALA A 148 7.26 -3.28 -6.46
C ALA A 148 8.06 -2.23 -5.68
N HIS A 149 9.24 -1.86 -6.18
CA HIS A 149 10.07 -0.83 -5.57
C HIS A 149 9.36 0.53 -5.53
N MET A 150 8.70 0.91 -6.61
CA MET A 150 7.90 2.14 -6.67
C MET A 150 6.77 2.09 -5.63
N LYS A 151 6.03 0.99 -5.52
CA LYS A 151 4.98 0.82 -4.49
C LYS A 151 5.54 0.95 -3.09
N MET A 152 6.67 0.30 -2.79
CA MET A 152 7.31 0.39 -1.48
C MET A 152 7.79 1.80 -1.15
N ARG A 153 8.22 2.58 -2.13
CA ARG A 153 8.53 4.01 -1.95
C ARG A 153 7.30 4.79 -1.48
N GLU A 154 6.15 4.53 -2.07
CA GLU A 154 4.90 5.21 -1.68
C GLU A 154 4.41 4.73 -0.32
N VAL A 155 4.57 3.45 0.01
CA VAL A 155 4.32 2.94 1.37
C VAL A 155 5.24 3.63 2.39
N ALA A 156 6.53 3.77 2.09
CA ALA A 156 7.47 4.48 2.97
C ALA A 156 7.06 5.96 3.16
N TYR A 157 6.54 6.60 2.13
CA TYR A 157 5.97 7.94 2.26
C TYR A 157 4.83 7.96 3.29
N PHE A 158 3.87 7.04 3.21
CA PHE A 158 2.77 6.95 4.17
C PHE A 158 3.26 6.69 5.60
N LEU A 159 4.19 5.74 5.78
CA LEU A 159 4.77 5.47 7.09
C LEU A 159 5.48 6.69 7.66
N GLY A 160 6.20 7.46 6.83
CA GLY A 160 6.83 8.72 7.22
C GLY A 160 5.82 9.77 7.70
N ARG A 161 4.59 9.77 7.16
CA ARG A 161 3.51 10.67 7.66
C ARG A 161 3.03 10.28 9.05
N LEU A 162 3.17 9.04 9.44
CA LEU A 162 2.82 8.55 10.79
C LEU A 162 4.00 8.61 11.77
N ASP A 163 5.23 8.71 11.25
CA ASP A 163 6.46 8.88 12.05
C ASP A 163 6.81 10.35 12.27
N ASP A 164 5.84 11.22 12.20
CA ASP A 164 6.02 12.64 12.36
C ASP A 164 6.25 13.01 13.83
N SER A 165 7.41 13.63 14.11
CA SER A 165 7.80 14.08 15.45
C SER A 165 6.88 15.16 16.02
N GLU A 166 6.21 15.92 15.17
CA GLU A 166 5.25 16.95 15.57
C GLU A 166 3.87 16.37 15.91
N SER A 167 3.55 15.18 15.39
CA SER A 167 2.30 14.45 15.63
C SER A 167 2.47 13.29 16.61
N ARG A 168 2.81 13.61 17.85
CA ARG A 168 3.00 12.58 18.87
C ARG A 168 1.70 12.17 19.53
N ASP A 169 1.61 10.87 19.79
CA ASP A 169 0.54 10.28 20.58
C ASP A 169 0.65 10.69 22.07
N VAL A 170 -0.36 10.34 22.86
CA VAL A 170 -0.48 10.71 24.28
C VAL A 170 0.70 10.27 25.14
N ASN A 171 1.38 9.20 24.75
CA ASN A 171 2.58 8.69 25.44
C ASN A 171 3.90 9.34 24.98
N GLY A 172 3.84 10.35 24.12
CA GLY A 172 5.00 11.08 23.60
C GLY A 172 5.74 10.38 22.46
N ARG A 173 5.27 9.22 22.00
CA ARG A 173 5.81 8.50 20.85
C ARG A 173 5.12 8.94 19.56
N THR A 174 5.71 8.61 18.41
CA THR A 174 5.03 8.80 17.12
C THR A 174 3.85 7.85 17.00
N ILE A 175 2.94 8.15 16.10
CA ILE A 175 1.83 7.24 15.80
C ILE A 175 2.35 5.93 15.23
N LEU A 176 3.39 5.99 14.39
CA LEU A 176 4.02 4.79 13.83
C LEU A 176 4.58 3.88 14.92
N ASP A 177 5.22 4.44 15.94
CA ASP A 177 5.74 3.67 17.09
C ASP A 177 4.66 2.85 17.78
N ASN A 178 3.45 3.40 17.89
CA ASN A 178 2.34 2.79 18.60
C ASN A 178 1.48 1.90 17.71
N ALA A 179 1.48 2.13 16.40
CA ALA A 179 0.63 1.43 15.47
C ALA A 179 1.13 0.02 15.12
N LEU A 180 0.21 -0.90 14.97
CA LEU A 180 0.43 -2.14 14.23
C LEU A 180 -0.04 -1.93 12.80
N ILE A 181 0.91 -1.84 11.89
CA ILE A 181 0.64 -1.78 10.46
C ILE A 181 1.21 -3.03 9.84
N THR A 182 0.40 -3.72 9.06
CA THR A 182 0.85 -4.85 8.24
C THR A 182 0.78 -4.47 6.77
N ILE A 183 1.85 -4.75 6.06
CA ILE A 183 1.95 -4.59 4.61
C ILE A 183 2.15 -5.98 4.06
N SER A 184 1.23 -6.45 3.26
CA SER A 184 1.26 -7.81 2.75
C SER A 184 0.81 -7.90 1.30
N THR A 185 1.13 -9.02 0.68
CA THR A 185 0.58 -9.43 -0.60
C THR A 185 -0.39 -10.58 -0.40
N GLU A 186 -1.33 -10.76 -1.30
CA GLU A 186 -2.29 -11.86 -1.24
C GLU A 186 -1.73 -13.20 -1.71
N SER A 187 -0.62 -13.17 -2.45
CA SER A 187 0.00 -14.35 -3.04
C SER A 187 1.51 -14.20 -3.09
N GLY A 188 2.24 -15.29 -2.86
CA GLY A 188 3.69 -15.32 -2.92
C GLY A 188 4.25 -15.40 -4.35
N ASP A 189 3.52 -16.01 -5.26
CA ASP A 189 3.98 -16.31 -6.63
C ASP A 189 3.18 -15.64 -7.73
N GLY A 190 2.18 -14.83 -7.40
CA GLY A 190 1.31 -14.18 -8.37
C GLY A 190 0.35 -15.10 -9.10
N ARG A 191 0.33 -16.38 -8.79
CA ARG A 191 -0.58 -17.35 -9.40
C ARG A 191 -1.88 -17.44 -8.59
N HIS A 192 -2.99 -17.22 -9.24
CA HIS A 192 -4.30 -17.29 -8.60
C HIS A 192 -5.30 -18.18 -9.36
N ASN A 193 -4.83 -18.97 -10.33
CA ASN A 193 -5.68 -19.92 -11.01
C ASN A 193 -5.86 -21.21 -10.18
N ASP A 194 -6.94 -21.88 -10.40
CA ASP A 194 -7.61 -22.82 -9.51
C ASP A 194 -6.85 -24.09 -9.12
N VAL A 195 -5.73 -24.37 -9.74
CA VAL A 195 -5.14 -25.71 -9.68
C VAL A 195 -3.95 -25.82 -8.72
N LYS A 196 -3.26 -24.73 -8.42
CA LYS A 196 -2.13 -24.73 -7.47
C LYS A 196 -1.95 -23.34 -6.88
N ARG A 197 -2.69 -23.01 -5.88
CA ARG A 197 -2.39 -21.85 -5.04
C ARG A 197 -1.24 -22.23 -4.11
N GLU A 198 -0.02 -22.05 -4.53
CA GLU A 198 1.06 -21.95 -3.57
C GLU A 198 0.95 -20.60 -2.89
N LEU A 199 0.38 -20.60 -1.71
CA LEU A 199 0.38 -19.45 -0.82
C LEU A 199 1.69 -19.38 -0.01
N SER A 200 2.67 -20.21 -0.35
CA SER A 200 4.01 -20.17 0.22
C SER A 200 4.72 -18.88 -0.19
N GLY A 201 5.52 -18.33 0.71
CA GLY A 201 6.27 -17.12 0.46
C GLY A 201 5.45 -15.84 0.49
N VAL A 202 4.28 -15.84 1.10
CA VAL A 202 3.51 -14.62 1.33
C VAL A 202 4.32 -13.69 2.25
N PHE A 203 4.54 -12.49 1.76
CA PHE A 203 5.30 -11.48 2.46
C PHE A 203 4.41 -10.70 3.43
N HIS A 204 4.88 -10.54 4.66
CA HIS A 204 4.30 -9.66 5.66
C HIS A 204 5.40 -8.77 6.25
N ALA A 205 5.32 -7.46 6.04
CA ALA A 205 6.08 -6.51 6.83
C ALA A 205 5.18 -5.94 7.93
N ILE A 206 5.68 -5.87 9.15
CA ILE A 206 4.92 -5.39 10.31
C ILE A 206 5.70 -4.31 11.06
N THR A 207 4.97 -3.37 11.65
CA THR A 207 5.52 -2.40 12.59
C THR A 207 5.52 -2.95 14.01
N GLY A 208 6.25 -2.28 14.91
CA GLY A 208 6.52 -2.79 16.25
C GLY A 208 5.38 -2.72 17.25
N ALA A 209 4.33 -1.92 16.99
CA ALA A 209 3.19 -1.76 17.88
C ALA A 209 3.60 -1.52 19.35
N ASN A 210 4.38 -0.47 19.58
CA ASN A 210 4.94 -0.15 20.89
C ASN A 210 5.80 -1.28 21.48
N ARG A 211 6.69 -1.86 20.68
CA ARG A 211 7.61 -2.96 21.04
C ARG A 211 6.92 -4.29 21.38
N ARG A 212 5.72 -4.52 20.90
CA ARG A 212 5.06 -5.83 21.04
C ARG A 212 5.53 -6.85 20.02
N PHE A 213 6.07 -6.36 18.91
CA PHE A 213 6.56 -7.19 17.81
C PHE A 213 8.01 -6.83 17.48
N LYS A 214 8.75 -7.83 17.06
CA LYS A 214 10.13 -7.66 16.57
C LYS A 214 10.13 -6.91 15.24
N THR A 215 11.05 -5.97 15.10
CA THR A 215 11.28 -5.19 13.88
C THR A 215 12.76 -5.25 13.47
N GLY A 216 13.08 -4.76 12.27
CA GLY A 216 14.44 -4.72 11.77
C GLY A 216 15.02 -6.08 11.39
N GLN A 217 14.19 -7.10 11.21
CA GLN A 217 14.60 -8.46 10.89
C GLN A 217 13.78 -8.98 9.69
N ILE A 218 14.41 -9.86 8.93
CA ILE A 218 13.73 -10.69 7.93
C ILE A 218 13.81 -12.14 8.46
N MET A 219 12.67 -12.79 8.56
CA MET A 219 12.62 -14.15 9.09
C MET A 219 11.60 -15.00 8.34
N ASP A 220 11.91 -16.26 8.14
CA ASP A 220 10.95 -17.28 7.78
C ASP A 220 10.29 -17.80 9.07
N VAL A 221 9.02 -17.56 9.19
CA VAL A 221 8.26 -17.96 10.37
C VAL A 221 7.72 -19.39 10.27
N GLY A 222 7.65 -19.95 9.05
CA GLY A 222 7.14 -21.30 8.80
C GLY A 222 5.69 -21.50 9.26
N ALA A 223 4.86 -20.44 9.19
CA ALA A 223 3.49 -20.44 9.70
C ALA A 223 2.50 -20.01 8.62
N GLU A 224 1.26 -20.39 8.77
CA GLU A 224 0.21 -19.90 7.89
C GLU A 224 -0.13 -18.42 8.18
N GLY A 225 -0.47 -17.67 7.13
CA GLY A 225 -0.81 -16.25 7.25
C GLY A 225 -1.91 -15.97 8.28
N LEU A 226 -2.89 -16.87 8.40
CA LEU A 226 -3.96 -16.75 9.40
C LEU A 226 -3.43 -16.80 10.83
N ASP A 227 -2.42 -17.61 11.12
CA ASP A 227 -1.78 -17.69 12.45
C ASP A 227 -0.95 -16.43 12.73
N VAL A 228 -0.30 -15.87 11.71
CA VAL A 228 0.38 -14.57 11.81
C VAL A 228 -0.61 -13.47 12.18
N TYR A 229 -1.73 -13.36 11.47
CA TYR A 229 -2.77 -12.36 11.78
C TYR A 229 -3.37 -12.54 13.16
N ASN A 230 -3.71 -13.77 13.56
CA ASN A 230 -4.24 -14.04 14.89
C ASN A 230 -3.23 -13.74 16.00
N THR A 231 -1.94 -13.98 15.75
CA THR A 231 -0.87 -13.59 16.67
C THR A 231 -0.77 -12.06 16.81
N MET A 232 -0.93 -11.34 15.71
CA MET A 232 -0.96 -9.87 15.71
C MET A 232 -2.18 -9.34 16.48
N LEU A 233 -3.36 -9.88 16.24
CA LEU A 233 -4.59 -9.52 16.98
C LEU A 233 -4.41 -9.75 18.49
N ALA A 234 -3.95 -10.91 18.89
CA ALA A 234 -3.68 -11.23 20.29
C ALA A 234 -2.65 -10.29 20.93
N GLY A 235 -1.58 -9.94 20.18
CA GLY A 235 -0.58 -8.99 20.62
C GLY A 235 -1.14 -7.57 20.82
N MET A 236 -2.21 -7.22 20.12
CA MET A 236 -2.94 -5.95 20.29
C MET A 236 -4.05 -6.02 21.35
N GLY A 237 -4.20 -7.16 22.05
CA GLY A 237 -5.21 -7.34 23.09
C GLY A 237 -6.60 -7.70 22.56
N VAL A 238 -6.71 -8.08 21.29
CA VAL A 238 -7.96 -8.53 20.69
C VAL A 238 -8.12 -10.02 20.96
N SER A 239 -9.17 -10.39 21.68
CA SER A 239 -9.46 -11.79 22.05
C SER A 239 -10.12 -12.58 20.92
N GLN A 240 -10.81 -11.90 20.01
CA GLN A 240 -11.40 -12.52 18.84
C GLN A 240 -10.32 -12.99 17.88
N ARG A 241 -10.53 -14.15 17.28
CA ARG A 241 -9.65 -14.69 16.25
C ARG A 241 -10.37 -14.81 14.91
N MET A 242 -9.59 -14.77 13.85
CA MET A 242 -10.06 -14.97 12.48
C MET A 242 -9.98 -16.44 12.11
N GLY A 243 -10.81 -16.85 11.16
CA GLY A 243 -10.85 -18.20 10.60
C GLY A 243 -11.89 -19.12 11.22
N PRO A 244 -11.97 -20.37 10.76
CA PRO A 244 -12.91 -21.36 11.26
C PRO A 244 -12.74 -21.62 12.76
N SER A 245 -13.84 -21.78 13.48
CA SER A 245 -13.84 -21.94 14.94
C SER A 245 -13.22 -23.27 15.40
N ASP A 246 -13.26 -24.27 14.55
CA ASP A 246 -12.73 -25.63 14.77
C ASP A 246 -11.23 -25.75 14.43
N ARG A 247 -10.66 -24.77 13.74
CA ARG A 247 -9.22 -24.76 13.44
C ARG A 247 -8.41 -24.31 14.66
N PRO A 248 -7.48 -25.15 15.17
CA PRO A 248 -6.59 -24.73 16.24
C PRO A 248 -5.71 -23.55 15.77
N MET A 249 -5.59 -22.55 16.63
CA MET A 249 -4.68 -21.43 16.39
C MET A 249 -3.28 -21.82 16.87
N GLN A 250 -2.27 -21.56 16.03
CA GLN A 250 -0.86 -21.65 16.41
C GLN A 250 -0.29 -20.25 16.61
N ALA A 251 0.17 -19.96 17.81
CA ALA A 251 0.84 -18.69 18.05
C ALA A 251 2.21 -18.66 17.35
N VAL A 252 2.50 -17.56 16.65
CA VAL A 252 3.77 -17.35 15.96
C VAL A 252 4.69 -16.53 16.86
N ASP A 253 5.24 -17.17 17.91
CA ASP A 253 6.05 -16.47 18.93
C ASP A 253 7.33 -15.85 18.35
N LYS A 254 7.83 -16.32 17.22
CA LYS A 254 8.98 -15.74 16.53
C LYS A 254 8.82 -14.24 16.25
N ILE A 255 7.60 -13.75 15.99
CA ILE A 255 7.35 -12.33 15.68
C ILE A 255 7.15 -11.47 16.94
N ARG A 256 6.92 -12.05 18.09
CA ARG A 256 6.74 -11.32 19.35
C ARG A 256 8.07 -10.80 19.89
N ALA A 257 8.05 -9.58 20.46
CA ALA A 257 9.23 -8.99 21.11
C ALA A 257 9.37 -9.42 22.57
#